data_c8fa74f13580f845b1688eca079f629c
#
_entry.id   c8fa74f13580f845b1688eca079f629c
#
_cell.length_a   1.000
_cell.length_b   1.000
_cell.length_c   1.000
_cell.angle_alpha   90.00
_cell.angle_beta   90.00
_cell.angle_gamma   90.00
#
_symmetry.space_group_name_H-M   'P 1'
#
loop_
_entity.id
_entity.type
_entity.pdbx_description
1 polymer ?
#
loop_
_entity_poly.entity_id
_entity_poly.type
_entity_poly.pdbx_seq_one_letter_code
_entity_poly.pdbx_strand_id
1 'polypeptide(L)'
;MVLGKVLNLLMSGIKKMSETKRILILGSSGQIGAYLTEYFKKKDYDVREFDIVNGEDQDIRKFESSTLHAAISTADFIFFLAFDVGGSRYLKKYQHTFDFIHNNSRIMVNAFDYIKRYEKPFVFASSQMSNMGHSPYGVLKNVGELYTKSLNGLVV
;
A
#
# COMPACT_ATOMS: atom_id res chain seq x y z
N MET A 1 -2.20 5.60 -20.13
CA MET A 1 -3.64 5.37 -20.39
C MET A 1 -4.29 4.46 -19.34
N VAL A 2 -3.63 3.43 -18.83
CA VAL A 2 -4.18 2.52 -17.80
C VAL A 2 -4.32 3.19 -16.43
N LEU A 3 -3.29 3.91 -15.98
CA LEU A 3 -3.27 4.59 -14.68
C LEU A 3 -4.42 5.61 -14.52
N GLY A 4 -4.76 6.35 -15.59
CA GLY A 4 -5.87 7.31 -15.58
C GLY A 4 -7.25 6.66 -15.46
N LYS A 5 -7.47 5.47 -16.05
CA LYS A 5 -8.72 4.72 -15.89
C LYS A 5 -8.88 4.14 -14.50
N VAL A 6 -7.79 3.59 -13.94
CA VAL A 6 -7.75 3.09 -12.56
C VAL A 6 -8.00 4.22 -11.57
N LEU A 7 -7.36 5.37 -11.78
CA LEU A 7 -7.56 6.56 -10.95
C LEU A 7 -9.00 7.06 -11.01
N ASN A 8 -9.63 7.09 -12.21
CA ASN A 8 -11.02 7.49 -12.37
C ASN A 8 -12.02 6.51 -11.72
N LEU A 9 -11.72 5.20 -11.76
CA LEU A 9 -12.54 4.18 -11.10
C LEU A 9 -12.44 4.31 -9.56
N LEU A 10 -11.23 4.53 -9.04
CA LEU A 10 -10.97 4.81 -7.63
C LEU A 10 -11.67 6.10 -7.20
N MET A 11 -11.60 7.16 -8.03
CA MET A 11 -12.24 8.45 -7.76
C MET A 11 -13.77 8.38 -7.80
N SER A 12 -14.37 7.49 -8.60
CA SER A 12 -15.83 7.30 -8.58
C SER A 12 -16.31 6.66 -7.27
N GLY A 13 -15.50 5.77 -6.68
CA GLY A 13 -15.74 5.22 -5.34
C GLY A 13 -15.56 6.26 -4.22
N ILE A 14 -14.55 7.13 -4.34
CA ILE A 14 -14.27 8.20 -3.37
C ILE A 14 -15.29 9.35 -3.48
N LYS A 15 -15.78 9.65 -4.68
CA LYS A 15 -16.76 10.75 -4.94
C LYS A 15 -18.12 10.55 -4.25
N LYS A 16 -18.41 9.34 -3.77
CA LYS A 16 -19.63 9.03 -3.02
C LYS A 16 -19.55 9.42 -1.54
N MET A 17 -18.42 9.95 -1.09
CA MET A 17 -18.16 10.31 0.29
C MET A 17 -17.99 11.85 0.36
N SER A 18 -19.02 12.58 0.80
CA SER A 18 -18.99 14.04 0.92
C SER A 18 -18.28 14.46 2.19
N GLU A 19 -17.06 14.92 2.10
CA GLU A 19 -16.28 15.74 3.07
C GLU A 19 -14.81 15.52 2.83
N THR A 20 -13.96 16.47 3.15
CA THR A 20 -12.49 16.38 2.97
C THR A 20 -11.97 15.13 3.64
N LYS A 21 -11.51 14.20 2.83
CA LYS A 21 -11.11 12.88 3.30
C LYS A 21 -9.62 12.84 3.55
N ARG A 22 -9.26 12.22 4.65
CA ARG A 22 -7.87 11.91 4.96
C ARG A 22 -7.44 10.67 4.19
N ILE A 23 -6.55 10.88 3.23
CA ILE A 23 -5.96 9.82 2.42
C ILE A 23 -4.62 9.43 3.03
N LEU A 24 -4.47 8.17 3.41
CA LEU A 24 -3.20 7.61 3.82
C LEU A 24 -2.52 6.91 2.65
N ILE A 25 -1.25 7.23 2.40
CA ILE A 25 -0.43 6.56 1.38
C ILE A 25 0.71 5.83 2.09
N LEU A 26 0.59 4.50 2.21
CA LEU A 26 1.65 3.61 2.68
C LEU A 26 2.61 3.35 1.52
N GLY A 27 3.86 3.76 1.64
CA GLY A 27 4.85 3.77 0.55
C GLY A 27 4.81 5.07 -0.25
N SER A 28 4.60 6.20 0.44
CA SER A 28 4.41 7.53 -0.16
C SER A 28 5.63 8.05 -0.92
N SER A 29 6.85 7.61 -0.59
CA SER A 29 8.09 8.05 -1.23
C SER A 29 8.49 7.19 -2.44
N GLY A 30 7.76 6.10 -2.72
CA GLY A 30 7.93 5.30 -3.94
C GLY A 30 7.45 6.04 -5.19
N GLN A 31 7.79 5.52 -6.38
CA GLN A 31 7.43 6.16 -7.66
C GLN A 31 5.94 6.47 -7.80
N ILE A 32 5.08 5.51 -7.47
CA ILE A 32 3.62 5.69 -7.54
C ILE A 32 3.15 6.56 -6.36
N GLY A 33 3.68 6.31 -5.16
CA GLY A 33 3.30 7.00 -3.93
C GLY A 33 3.55 8.50 -4.01
N ALA A 34 4.73 8.93 -4.47
CA ALA A 34 5.07 10.33 -4.63
C ALA A 34 4.14 11.05 -5.63
N TYR A 35 3.83 10.40 -6.76
CA TYR A 35 2.89 10.95 -7.73
C TYR A 35 1.47 11.10 -7.16
N LEU A 36 0.97 10.08 -6.45
CA LEU A 36 -0.35 10.14 -5.82
C LEU A 36 -0.41 11.19 -4.72
N THR A 37 0.65 11.31 -3.92
CA THR A 37 0.78 12.34 -2.89
C THR A 37 0.62 13.74 -3.49
N GLU A 38 1.38 14.04 -4.53
CA GLU A 38 1.30 15.33 -5.23
C GLU A 38 -0.09 15.55 -5.86
N TYR A 39 -0.63 14.54 -6.51
CA TYR A 39 -1.94 14.60 -7.15
C TYR A 39 -3.07 14.92 -6.17
N PHE A 40 -3.12 14.24 -5.02
CA PHE A 40 -4.17 14.46 -4.04
C PHE A 40 -3.99 15.78 -3.28
N LYS A 41 -2.76 16.18 -2.96
CA LYS A 41 -2.48 17.51 -2.39
C LYS A 41 -2.94 18.66 -3.30
N LYS A 42 -2.73 18.55 -4.61
CA LYS A 42 -3.23 19.53 -5.60
C LYS A 42 -4.77 19.60 -5.70
N LYS A 43 -5.45 18.61 -5.15
CA LYS A 43 -6.92 18.54 -5.11
C LYS A 43 -7.48 18.80 -3.71
N ASP A 44 -6.69 19.41 -2.84
CA ASP A 44 -7.06 19.81 -1.48
C ASP A 44 -7.53 18.66 -0.57
N TYR A 45 -7.04 17.43 -0.81
CA TYR A 45 -7.22 16.32 0.13
C TYR A 45 -6.24 16.43 1.30
N ASP A 46 -6.66 16.00 2.50
CA ASP A 46 -5.75 15.79 3.64
C ASP A 46 -4.93 14.51 3.38
N VAL A 47 -3.69 14.67 2.91
CA VAL A 47 -2.81 13.54 2.56
C VAL A 47 -1.82 13.27 3.66
N ARG A 48 -1.92 12.07 4.26
CA ARG A 48 -0.94 11.56 5.20
C ARG A 48 0.05 10.65 4.48
N GLU A 49 1.30 11.07 4.48
CA GLU A 49 2.41 10.31 3.92
C GLU A 49 2.95 9.34 4.98
N PHE A 50 3.21 8.09 4.59
CA PHE A 50 3.80 7.08 5.45
C PHE A 50 4.84 6.28 4.67
N ASP A 51 6.10 6.46 5.02
CA ASP A 51 7.22 5.77 4.37
C ASP A 51 8.44 5.73 5.29
N ILE A 52 9.20 4.64 5.24
CA ILE A 52 10.40 4.45 6.05
C ILE A 52 11.45 5.54 5.83
N VAL A 53 11.50 6.15 4.65
CA VAL A 53 12.45 7.25 4.38
C VAL A 53 12.11 8.54 5.12
N ASN A 54 10.88 8.69 5.63
CA ASN A 54 10.45 9.85 6.39
C ASN A 54 10.84 9.77 7.88
N GLY A 55 11.14 8.57 8.37
CA GLY A 55 11.56 8.34 9.75
C GLY A 55 11.48 6.88 10.15
N GLU A 56 12.31 6.50 11.12
CA GLU A 56 12.32 5.12 11.63
C GLU A 56 11.01 4.68 12.27
N ASP A 57 10.21 5.61 12.79
CA ASP A 57 8.89 5.36 13.36
C ASP A 57 7.84 5.05 12.29
N GLN A 58 8.14 5.31 11.00
CA GLN A 58 7.31 4.99 9.86
C GLN A 58 7.69 3.66 9.17
N ASP A 59 8.42 2.80 9.86
CA ASP A 59 8.69 1.45 9.38
C ASP A 59 7.52 0.50 9.67
N ILE A 60 6.78 0.13 8.62
CA ILE A 60 5.62 -0.79 8.70
C ILE A 60 6.02 -2.16 9.23
N ARG A 61 7.29 -2.57 9.10
CA ARG A 61 7.78 -3.86 9.60
C ARG A 61 7.84 -3.95 11.12
N LYS A 62 7.84 -2.81 11.82
CA LYS A 62 7.85 -2.77 13.28
C LYS A 62 6.55 -3.30 13.86
N PHE A 63 6.67 -4.30 14.74
CA PHE A 63 5.53 -4.84 15.47
C PHE A 63 4.96 -3.80 16.45
N GLU A 64 3.64 -3.74 16.57
CA GLU A 64 2.92 -2.79 17.45
C GLU A 64 3.31 -1.30 17.26
N SER A 65 3.55 -0.89 16.00
CA SER A 65 3.85 0.51 15.68
C SER A 65 2.68 1.43 16.03
N SER A 66 2.84 2.26 17.08
CA SER A 66 1.83 3.28 17.45
C SER A 66 1.61 4.30 16.31
N THR A 67 2.66 4.63 15.55
CA THR A 67 2.60 5.55 14.42
C THR A 67 1.76 4.96 13.27
N LEU A 68 1.98 3.67 12.92
CA LEU A 68 1.17 2.98 11.91
C LEU A 68 -0.29 2.84 12.38
N HIS A 69 -0.49 2.47 13.65
CA HIS A 69 -1.80 2.41 14.29
C HIS A 69 -2.55 3.73 14.14
N ALA A 70 -1.94 4.86 14.56
CA ALA A 70 -2.54 6.19 14.45
C ALA A 70 -2.81 6.60 13.00
N ALA A 71 -1.90 6.26 12.07
CA ALA A 71 -2.06 6.56 10.65
C ALA A 71 -3.28 5.86 10.07
N ILE A 72 -3.41 4.55 10.29
CA ILE A 72 -4.50 3.75 9.73
C ILE A 72 -5.82 4.06 10.42
N SER A 73 -5.86 4.17 11.76
CA SER A 73 -7.11 4.42 12.49
C SER A 73 -7.80 5.73 12.10
N THR A 74 -7.01 6.75 11.78
CA THR A 74 -7.53 8.09 11.41
C THR A 74 -7.75 8.29 9.91
N ALA A 75 -7.33 7.37 9.05
CA ALA A 75 -7.53 7.46 7.61
C ALA A 75 -8.98 7.19 7.22
N ASP A 76 -9.46 7.86 6.17
CA ASP A 76 -10.74 7.59 5.52
C ASP A 76 -10.58 6.66 4.31
N PHE A 77 -9.40 6.71 3.67
CA PHE A 77 -9.03 5.81 2.57
C PHE A 77 -7.53 5.55 2.58
N ILE A 78 -7.13 4.33 2.20
CA ILE A 78 -5.73 3.90 2.23
C ILE A 78 -5.26 3.44 0.86
N PHE A 79 -4.14 4.00 0.38
CA PHE A 79 -3.35 3.44 -0.71
C PHE A 79 -2.22 2.61 -0.13
N PHE A 80 -2.33 1.29 -0.23
CA PHE A 80 -1.30 0.37 0.24
C PHE A 80 -0.34 0.03 -0.91
N LEU A 81 0.72 0.81 -1.04
CA LEU A 81 1.74 0.70 -2.08
C LEU A 81 3.08 0.19 -1.54
N ALA A 82 3.27 0.24 -0.21
CA ALA A 82 4.52 -0.13 0.45
C ALA A 82 4.89 -1.59 0.17
N PHE A 83 6.10 -1.77 -0.32
CA PHE A 83 6.72 -3.08 -0.54
C PHE A 83 8.23 -2.91 -0.59
N ASP A 84 8.99 -3.81 0.01
CA ASP A 84 10.45 -3.81 -0.09
C ASP A 84 10.85 -4.32 -1.49
N VAL A 85 10.95 -3.37 -2.43
CA VAL A 85 11.25 -3.66 -3.84
C VAL A 85 11.99 -2.50 -4.49
N GLY A 86 12.96 -2.80 -5.33
CA GLY A 86 13.82 -1.82 -6.01
C GLY A 86 13.95 -2.02 -7.53
N GLY A 87 12.89 -2.44 -8.20
CA GLY A 87 12.87 -2.69 -9.63
C GLY A 87 13.51 -4.03 -10.05
N SER A 88 13.64 -4.28 -11.36
CA SER A 88 14.00 -5.59 -11.90
C SER A 88 15.38 -6.10 -11.48
N ARG A 89 16.38 -5.21 -11.37
CA ARG A 89 17.74 -5.59 -10.92
C ARG A 89 17.74 -6.00 -9.46
N TYR A 90 17.00 -5.29 -8.63
CA TYR A 90 16.82 -5.60 -7.21
C TYR A 90 16.15 -6.97 -7.04
N LEU A 91 15.04 -7.20 -7.75
CA LEU A 91 14.33 -8.48 -7.72
C LEU A 91 15.20 -9.65 -8.13
N LYS A 92 15.97 -9.53 -9.23
CA LYS A 92 16.89 -10.58 -9.67
C LYS A 92 17.90 -10.99 -8.59
N LYS A 93 18.35 -10.02 -7.78
CA LYS A 93 19.38 -10.25 -6.76
C LYS A 93 18.79 -10.71 -5.42
N TYR A 94 17.65 -10.18 -5.00
CA TYR A 94 17.21 -10.29 -3.61
C TYR A 94 15.91 -11.06 -3.38
N GLN A 95 15.04 -11.25 -4.38
CA GLN A 95 13.73 -11.85 -4.15
C GLN A 95 13.74 -13.26 -3.55
N HIS A 96 14.84 -14.00 -3.67
CA HIS A 96 15.01 -15.33 -3.10
C HIS A 96 15.70 -15.33 -1.73
N THR A 97 16.00 -14.15 -1.17
CA THR A 97 16.61 -14.05 0.16
C THR A 97 15.56 -14.11 1.26
N PHE A 98 15.98 -14.60 2.43
CA PHE A 98 15.14 -14.59 3.63
C PHE A 98 14.65 -13.18 3.95
N ASP A 99 15.54 -12.19 3.94
CA ASP A 99 15.21 -10.81 4.31
C ASP A 99 14.13 -10.20 3.40
N PHE A 100 14.24 -10.44 2.09
CA PHE A 100 13.22 -9.96 1.14
C PHE A 100 11.84 -10.55 1.45
N ILE A 101 11.77 -11.87 1.64
CA ILE A 101 10.51 -12.57 1.94
C ILE A 101 9.98 -12.13 3.30
N HIS A 102 10.84 -12.09 4.31
CA HIS A 102 10.48 -11.73 5.68
C HIS A 102 9.99 -10.28 5.78
N ASN A 103 10.72 -9.32 5.21
CA ASN A 103 10.34 -7.91 5.22
C ASN A 103 8.98 -7.67 4.59
N ASN A 104 8.75 -8.22 3.39
CA ASN A 104 7.49 -8.04 2.69
C ASN A 104 6.32 -8.75 3.38
N SER A 105 6.56 -9.92 3.97
CA SER A 105 5.55 -10.60 4.79
C SER A 105 5.14 -9.74 6.00
N ARG A 106 6.11 -9.16 6.72
CA ARG A 106 5.83 -8.28 7.86
C ARG A 106 5.09 -7.01 7.47
N ILE A 107 5.48 -6.37 6.35
CA ILE A 107 4.77 -5.20 5.80
C ILE A 107 3.29 -5.55 5.59
N MET A 108 3.01 -6.67 4.94
CA MET A 108 1.64 -7.09 4.66
C MET A 108 0.86 -7.41 5.93
N VAL A 109 1.40 -8.27 6.80
CA VAL A 109 0.71 -8.68 8.03
C VAL A 109 0.37 -7.46 8.88
N ASN A 110 1.35 -6.60 9.17
CA ASN A 110 1.13 -5.44 10.03
C ASN A 110 0.11 -4.45 9.44
N ALA A 111 0.19 -4.16 8.14
CA ALA A 111 -0.76 -3.24 7.52
C ALA A 111 -2.17 -3.82 7.45
N PHE A 112 -2.34 -5.07 7.01
CA PHE A 112 -3.65 -5.71 6.90
C PHE A 112 -4.32 -5.94 8.25
N ASP A 113 -3.57 -6.23 9.31
CA ASP A 113 -4.12 -6.37 10.66
C ASP A 113 -4.78 -5.07 11.15
N TYR A 114 -4.13 -3.92 10.95
CA TYR A 114 -4.74 -2.65 11.31
C TYR A 114 -5.88 -2.25 10.36
N ILE A 115 -5.75 -2.49 9.04
CA ILE A 115 -6.82 -2.25 8.07
C ILE A 115 -8.08 -3.05 8.46
N LYS A 116 -7.92 -4.33 8.80
CA LYS A 116 -9.00 -5.19 9.30
C LYS A 116 -9.59 -4.67 10.60
N ARG A 117 -8.73 -4.33 11.58
CA ARG A 117 -9.15 -3.85 12.91
C ARG A 117 -10.04 -2.62 12.82
N TYR A 118 -9.73 -1.69 11.90
CA TYR A 118 -10.45 -0.42 11.73
C TYR A 118 -11.41 -0.42 10.54
N GLU A 119 -11.59 -1.56 9.87
CA GLU A 119 -12.49 -1.72 8.73
C GLU A 119 -12.32 -0.63 7.67
N LYS A 120 -11.05 -0.29 7.35
CA LYS A 120 -10.75 0.82 6.45
C LYS A 120 -10.89 0.44 4.98
N PRO A 121 -11.55 1.29 4.18
CA PRO A 121 -11.52 1.12 2.73
C PRO A 121 -10.10 1.35 2.19
N PHE A 122 -9.66 0.48 1.30
CA PHE A 122 -8.30 0.54 0.79
C PHE A 122 -8.15 -0.04 -0.60
N VAL A 123 -7.03 0.30 -1.23
CA VAL A 123 -6.53 -0.31 -2.45
C VAL A 123 -5.13 -0.86 -2.22
N PHE A 124 -4.87 -2.07 -2.69
CA PHE A 124 -3.56 -2.71 -2.67
C PHE A 124 -2.93 -2.73 -4.06
N ALA A 125 -1.70 -2.24 -4.18
CA ALA A 125 -0.95 -2.29 -5.42
C ALA A 125 -0.35 -3.70 -5.62
N SER A 126 -0.89 -4.43 -6.57
CA SER A 126 -0.38 -5.73 -6.99
C SER A 126 0.67 -5.61 -8.11
N SER A 127 0.88 -6.65 -8.85
CA SER A 127 1.85 -6.73 -9.95
C SER A 127 1.38 -7.75 -10.98
N GLN A 128 1.73 -7.54 -12.23
CA GLN A 128 1.56 -8.56 -13.28
C GLN A 128 2.28 -9.89 -12.93
N MET A 129 3.30 -9.82 -12.07
CA MET A 129 4.02 -11.01 -11.59
C MET A 129 3.25 -11.84 -10.56
N SER A 130 2.12 -11.38 -10.04
CA SER A 130 1.32 -12.12 -9.05
C SER A 130 0.89 -13.51 -9.54
N ASN A 131 0.82 -13.71 -10.86
CA ASN A 131 0.52 -15.01 -11.48
C ASN A 131 1.77 -15.89 -11.72
N MET A 132 2.97 -15.43 -11.34
CA MET A 132 4.22 -16.16 -11.53
C MET A 132 4.61 -16.93 -10.28
N GLY A 133 4.13 -18.16 -10.11
CA GLY A 133 4.38 -18.99 -8.93
C GLY A 133 5.86 -19.34 -8.66
N HIS A 134 6.74 -19.16 -9.65
CA HIS A 134 8.19 -19.34 -9.48
C HIS A 134 8.93 -18.09 -8.96
N SER A 135 8.24 -16.94 -8.88
CA SER A 135 8.78 -15.68 -8.36
C SER A 135 8.32 -15.45 -6.92
N PRO A 136 9.21 -15.44 -5.92
CA PRO A 136 8.84 -15.08 -4.54
C PRO A 136 8.12 -13.73 -4.45
N TYR A 137 8.56 -12.73 -5.21
CA TYR A 137 7.85 -11.46 -5.34
C TYR A 137 6.42 -11.64 -5.84
N GLY A 138 6.24 -12.42 -6.91
CA GLY A 138 4.92 -12.71 -7.48
C GLY A 138 4.02 -13.43 -6.48
N VAL A 139 4.54 -14.46 -5.80
CA VAL A 139 3.81 -15.19 -4.76
C VAL A 139 3.37 -14.26 -3.63
N LEU A 140 4.26 -13.38 -3.14
CA LEU A 140 3.92 -12.41 -2.09
C LEU A 140 2.84 -11.42 -2.55
N LYS A 141 2.91 -10.94 -3.80
CA LYS A 141 1.85 -10.09 -4.36
C LYS A 141 0.51 -10.83 -4.45
N ASN A 142 0.51 -12.10 -4.86
CA ASN A 142 -0.69 -12.94 -4.87
C ASN A 142 -1.28 -13.09 -3.46
N VAL A 143 -0.44 -13.34 -2.44
CA VAL A 143 -0.89 -13.37 -1.03
C VAL A 143 -1.53 -12.05 -0.63
N GLY A 144 -0.95 -10.91 -1.00
CA GLY A 144 -1.52 -9.58 -0.77
C GLY A 144 -2.89 -9.41 -1.45
N GLU A 145 -3.07 -9.95 -2.66
CA GLU A 145 -4.39 -9.96 -3.34
C GLU A 145 -5.42 -10.78 -2.58
N LEU A 146 -5.02 -11.94 -2.02
CA LEU A 146 -5.92 -12.80 -1.22
C LEU A 146 -6.36 -12.07 0.06
N TYR A 147 -5.44 -11.44 0.79
CA TYR A 147 -5.79 -10.57 1.92
C TYR A 147 -6.77 -9.45 1.49
N THR A 148 -6.46 -8.77 0.39
CA THR A 148 -7.26 -7.66 -0.11
C THR A 148 -8.69 -8.10 -0.43
N LYS A 149 -8.85 -9.23 -1.13
CA LYS A 149 -10.18 -9.81 -1.44
C LYS A 149 -10.93 -10.22 -0.19
N SER A 150 -10.25 -10.81 0.81
CA SER A 150 -10.87 -11.24 2.07
C SER A 150 -11.37 -10.06 2.93
N LEU A 151 -10.81 -8.88 2.72
CA LEU A 151 -11.17 -7.64 3.42
C LEU A 151 -12.02 -6.68 2.56
N ASN A 152 -12.55 -7.15 1.43
CA ASN A 152 -13.33 -6.34 0.47
C ASN A 152 -12.60 -5.09 -0.03
N GLY A 153 -11.27 -5.12 -0.08
CA GLY A 153 -10.44 -4.09 -0.67
C GLY A 153 -10.38 -4.16 -2.19
N LEU A 154 -9.77 -3.16 -2.82
CA LEU A 154 -9.54 -3.12 -4.27
C LEU A 154 -8.10 -3.53 -4.59
N VAL A 155 -7.93 -4.33 -5.63
CA VAL A 155 -6.61 -4.71 -6.19
C VAL A 155 -6.37 -3.92 -7.48
N VAL A 156 -5.19 -3.33 -7.65
CA VAL A 156 -4.77 -2.61 -8.85
C VAL A 156 -3.38 -3.05 -9.31
#